data_39250cece0c620e4fe0639339cfd819d
#
_entry.id   39250cece0c620e4fe0639339cfd819d
#
_cell.length_a   1.000
_cell.length_b   1.000
_cell.length_c   1.000
_cell.angle_alpha   90.00
_cell.angle_beta   90.00
_cell.angle_gamma   90.00
#
_symmetry.space_group_name_H-M   'P 1'
#
loop_
_entity.id
_entity.type
_entity.pdbx_description
1 polymer ?
#
loop_
_entity_poly.entity_id
_entity_poly.type
_entity_poly.pdbx_seq_one_letter_code
_entity_poly.pdbx_strand_id
1 'polypeptide(L)'
;CNTYFIELGRLLGAQRIRKMAETLGFGTATQLAPGLQGASGTLPDAAALENPGELATFSFGQGALTVTPLQITAMMNTVANGGVYRTPAFVQGIVDADGTLTGQTRAADTRTVFDAATARVLRSMLASVVSEGIGSEAQPKTGTAGGKTGTAQTGQYDENGEELLNYWFSGFY
;
A
#
# COMPACT_ATOMS: atom_id res chain seq x y z
N CYS A 1 -17.17 2.79 4.01
CA CYS A 1 -18.05 3.81 3.40
C CYS A 1 -17.22 4.97 2.89
N ASN A 2 -17.26 5.24 1.59
CA ASN A 2 -16.45 6.31 0.97
C ASN A 2 -16.72 7.67 1.60
N THR A 3 -17.99 7.97 1.92
CA THR A 3 -18.40 9.24 2.55
C THR A 3 -17.63 9.53 3.85
N TYR A 4 -17.39 8.50 4.67
CA TYR A 4 -16.61 8.64 5.90
C TYR A 4 -15.16 9.04 5.59
N PHE A 5 -14.52 8.36 4.64
CA PHE A 5 -13.12 8.65 4.30
C PHE A 5 -12.95 9.97 3.55
N ILE A 6 -13.93 10.39 2.75
CA ILE A 6 -13.96 11.73 2.14
C ILE A 6 -13.95 12.80 3.23
N GLU A 7 -14.83 12.67 4.23
CA GLU A 7 -14.90 13.65 5.32
C GLU A 7 -13.63 13.64 6.17
N LEU A 8 -13.08 12.45 6.45
CA LEU A 8 -11.82 12.33 7.17
C LEU A 8 -10.67 12.98 6.39
N GLY A 9 -10.59 12.75 5.07
CA GLY A 9 -9.59 13.39 4.22
C GLY A 9 -9.71 14.92 4.20
N ARG A 10 -10.94 15.43 4.16
CA ARG A 10 -11.21 16.86 4.26
C ARG A 10 -10.73 17.45 5.60
N LEU A 11 -10.95 16.74 6.70
CA LEU A 11 -10.49 17.15 8.03
C LEU A 11 -8.96 17.10 8.17
N LEU A 12 -8.32 16.09 7.59
CA LEU A 12 -6.85 15.95 7.60
C LEU A 12 -6.17 16.99 6.70
N GLY A 13 -6.79 17.28 5.56
CA GLY A 13 -6.27 18.15 4.52
C GLY A 13 -5.23 17.48 3.62
N ALA A 14 -5.07 18.04 2.43
CA ALA A 14 -4.23 17.51 1.34
C ALA A 14 -2.79 17.22 1.76
N GLN A 15 -2.17 18.15 2.48
CA GLN A 15 -0.76 18.03 2.88
C GLN A 15 -0.50 16.82 3.78
N ARG A 16 -1.35 16.58 4.78
CA ARG A 16 -1.16 15.49 5.76
C ARG A 16 -1.40 14.12 5.14
N ILE A 17 -2.49 13.98 4.36
CA ILE A 17 -2.83 12.70 3.75
C ILE A 17 -1.80 12.32 2.68
N ARG A 18 -1.36 13.29 1.86
CA ARG A 18 -0.31 13.08 0.87
C ARG A 18 1.03 12.73 1.53
N LYS A 19 1.41 13.43 2.60
CA LYS A 19 2.64 13.16 3.34
C LYS A 19 2.66 11.74 3.93
N MET A 20 1.52 11.27 4.42
CA MET A 20 1.38 9.88 4.89
C MET A 20 1.61 8.89 3.74
N ALA A 21 1.01 9.13 2.57
CA ALA A 21 1.20 8.29 1.38
C ALA A 21 2.68 8.23 0.95
N GLU A 22 3.38 9.38 0.90
CA GLU A 22 4.82 9.42 0.65
C GLU A 22 5.61 8.61 1.67
N THR A 23 5.27 8.76 2.95
CA THR A 23 5.97 8.06 4.02
C THR A 23 5.76 6.54 3.93
N LEU A 24 4.66 6.10 3.33
CA LEU A 24 4.36 4.70 3.00
C LEU A 24 4.99 4.24 1.67
N GLY A 25 5.75 5.10 0.98
CA GLY A 25 6.50 4.76 -0.23
C GLY A 25 5.71 4.94 -1.54
N PHE A 26 4.52 5.53 -1.50
CA PHE A 26 3.77 5.82 -2.73
C PHE A 26 4.43 6.94 -3.53
N GLY A 27 4.33 6.87 -4.85
CA GLY A 27 4.95 7.83 -5.76
C GLY A 27 6.48 7.71 -5.90
N THR A 28 7.10 6.69 -5.27
CA THR A 28 8.55 6.49 -5.31
C THR A 28 8.88 5.13 -5.93
N ALA A 29 9.76 5.13 -6.92
CA ALA A 29 10.29 3.90 -7.49
C ALA A 29 11.14 3.15 -6.46
N THR A 30 10.84 1.88 -6.24
CA THR A 30 11.61 1.03 -5.33
C THR A 30 12.83 0.46 -6.05
N GLN A 31 14.01 0.63 -5.46
CA GLN A 31 15.23 -0.04 -5.93
C GLN A 31 15.15 -1.52 -5.54
N LEU A 32 14.90 -2.38 -6.51
CA LEU A 32 14.71 -3.83 -6.30
C LEU A 32 16.03 -4.59 -6.23
N ALA A 33 17.01 -4.14 -7.03
CA ALA A 33 18.37 -4.65 -7.12
C ALA A 33 19.29 -3.56 -7.74
N PRO A 34 20.61 -3.71 -7.72
CA PRO A 34 21.50 -2.83 -8.46
C PRO A 34 21.10 -2.76 -9.95
N GLY A 35 20.79 -1.55 -10.43
CA GLY A 35 20.35 -1.32 -11.81
C GLY A 35 18.90 -1.71 -12.13
N LEU A 36 18.11 -2.23 -11.15
CA LEU A 36 16.72 -2.62 -11.35
C LEU A 36 15.80 -1.79 -10.43
N GLN A 37 14.93 -0.99 -11.04
CA GLN A 37 13.91 -0.22 -10.34
C GLN A 37 12.52 -0.72 -10.70
N GLY A 38 11.63 -0.73 -9.72
CA GLY A 38 10.19 -0.92 -9.92
C GLY A 38 9.51 0.36 -10.40
N ALA A 39 8.26 0.25 -10.82
CA ALA A 39 7.45 1.43 -11.13
C ALA A 39 7.16 2.25 -9.86
N SER A 40 7.07 3.57 -10.02
CA SER A 40 6.75 4.50 -8.91
C SER A 40 5.25 4.61 -8.61
N GLY A 41 4.39 4.26 -9.58
CA GLY A 41 3.01 4.73 -9.55
C GLY A 41 2.92 6.26 -9.68
N THR A 42 1.75 6.78 -9.43
CA THR A 42 1.47 8.22 -9.42
C THR A 42 0.96 8.64 -8.07
N LEU A 43 1.58 9.63 -7.45
CA LEU A 43 1.07 10.29 -6.26
C LEU A 43 0.80 11.75 -6.61
N PRO A 44 -0.47 12.19 -6.64
CA PRO A 44 -0.82 13.58 -6.94
C PRO A 44 -0.05 14.56 -6.07
N ASP A 45 0.32 15.70 -6.61
CA ASP A 45 0.97 16.73 -5.81
C ASP A 45 -0.03 17.42 -4.85
N ALA A 46 0.49 18.18 -3.90
CA ALA A 46 -0.35 18.81 -2.89
C ALA A 46 -1.27 19.89 -3.50
N ALA A 47 -0.82 20.57 -4.56
CA ALA A 47 -1.62 21.61 -5.22
C ALA A 47 -2.81 20.99 -5.97
N ALA A 48 -2.62 19.86 -6.64
CA ALA A 48 -3.73 19.12 -7.25
C ALA A 48 -4.77 18.68 -6.21
N LEU A 49 -4.32 18.25 -5.03
CA LEU A 49 -5.19 17.81 -3.93
C LEU A 49 -5.87 18.97 -3.16
N GLU A 50 -5.55 20.23 -3.47
CA GLU A 50 -6.33 21.39 -3.00
C GLU A 50 -7.71 21.48 -3.69
N ASN A 51 -7.87 20.83 -4.85
CA ASN A 51 -9.19 20.64 -5.44
C ASN A 51 -10.02 19.67 -4.58
N PRO A 52 -11.20 20.07 -4.08
CA PRO A 52 -12.01 19.23 -3.20
C PRO A 52 -12.44 17.89 -3.83
N GLY A 53 -12.65 17.84 -5.15
CA GLY A 53 -13.00 16.62 -5.87
C GLY A 53 -11.83 15.62 -5.91
N GLU A 54 -10.63 16.11 -6.20
CA GLU A 54 -9.41 15.32 -6.21
C GLU A 54 -9.08 14.79 -4.81
N LEU A 55 -9.17 15.63 -3.78
CA LEU A 55 -8.97 15.21 -2.40
C LEU A 55 -10.00 14.16 -1.98
N ALA A 56 -11.26 14.33 -2.39
CA ALA A 56 -12.32 13.39 -2.07
C ALA A 56 -12.02 11.99 -2.64
N THR A 57 -11.68 11.89 -3.94
CA THR A 57 -11.36 10.61 -4.59
C THR A 57 -10.07 10.00 -4.03
N PHE A 58 -9.04 10.81 -3.81
CA PHE A 58 -7.79 10.38 -3.20
C PHE A 58 -8.00 9.79 -1.78
N SER A 59 -8.93 10.34 -1.00
CA SER A 59 -9.18 9.95 0.39
C SER A 59 -9.66 8.50 0.55
N PHE A 60 -10.21 7.90 -0.49
CA PHE A 60 -10.59 6.48 -0.50
C PHE A 60 -9.83 5.65 -1.55
N GLY A 61 -8.70 6.17 -2.06
CA GLY A 61 -7.79 5.42 -2.91
C GLY A 61 -8.20 5.38 -4.39
N GLN A 62 -8.82 6.44 -4.89
CA GLN A 62 -9.23 6.60 -6.28
C GLN A 62 -8.64 7.90 -6.89
N GLY A 63 -9.10 8.26 -8.09
CA GLY A 63 -8.65 9.44 -8.82
C GLY A 63 -7.29 9.24 -9.48
N ALA A 64 -6.43 10.24 -9.41
CA ALA A 64 -5.11 10.21 -10.05
C ALA A 64 -4.07 9.36 -9.32
N LEU A 65 -4.42 8.73 -8.18
CA LEU A 65 -3.52 7.82 -7.46
C LEU A 65 -3.39 6.50 -8.23
N THR A 66 -2.16 6.14 -8.60
CA THR A 66 -1.84 4.80 -9.06
C THR A 66 -0.73 4.19 -8.20
N VAL A 67 -0.86 2.91 -7.87
CA VAL A 67 0.08 2.20 -7.00
C VAL A 67 0.46 0.86 -7.59
N THR A 68 1.62 0.35 -7.21
CA THR A 68 2.04 -1.00 -7.56
C THR A 68 1.62 -2.00 -6.48
N PRO A 69 1.42 -3.29 -6.81
CA PRO A 69 1.22 -4.33 -5.81
C PRO A 69 2.32 -4.37 -4.74
N LEU A 70 3.55 -4.08 -5.13
CA LEU A 70 4.68 -4.01 -4.21
C LEU A 70 4.54 -2.90 -3.18
N GLN A 71 4.08 -1.71 -3.59
CA GLN A 71 3.84 -0.59 -2.67
C GLN A 71 2.70 -0.91 -1.69
N ILE A 72 1.63 -1.54 -2.15
CA ILE A 72 0.54 -2.00 -1.28
C ILE A 72 1.03 -3.06 -0.29
N THR A 73 1.85 -4.01 -0.74
CA THR A 73 2.47 -5.02 0.13
C THR A 73 3.36 -4.36 1.19
N ALA A 74 4.18 -3.38 0.82
CA ALA A 74 5.03 -2.65 1.74
C ALA A 74 4.24 -1.84 2.77
N MET A 75 3.13 -1.22 2.36
CA MET A 75 2.20 -0.54 3.27
C MET A 75 1.59 -1.53 4.27
N MET A 76 1.08 -2.67 3.80
CA MET A 76 0.50 -3.68 4.67
C MET A 76 1.53 -4.29 5.62
N ASN A 77 2.74 -4.54 5.12
CA ASN A 77 3.87 -4.96 5.96
C ASN A 77 4.21 -3.92 7.04
N THR A 78 4.06 -2.62 6.76
CA THR A 78 4.27 -1.55 7.76
C THR A 78 3.27 -1.70 8.92
N VAL A 79 2.02 -2.00 8.63
CA VAL A 79 0.99 -2.26 9.66
C VAL A 79 1.35 -3.53 10.46
N ALA A 80 1.69 -4.63 9.76
CA ALA A 80 2.07 -5.88 10.39
C ALA A 80 3.33 -5.76 11.26
N ASN A 81 4.28 -4.93 10.83
CA ASN A 81 5.59 -4.72 11.46
C ASN A 81 5.59 -3.58 12.50
N GLY A 82 4.47 -3.33 13.15
CA GLY A 82 4.38 -2.37 14.26
C GLY A 82 4.55 -0.91 13.86
N GLY A 83 4.24 -0.54 12.62
CA GLY A 83 4.33 0.83 12.11
C GLY A 83 5.69 1.19 11.50
N VAL A 84 6.59 0.22 11.35
CA VAL A 84 7.92 0.42 10.75
C VAL A 84 7.90 -0.01 9.28
N TYR A 85 8.03 0.95 8.38
CA TYR A 85 8.22 0.71 6.96
C TYR A 85 9.59 0.12 6.70
N ARG A 86 9.64 -0.89 5.84
CA ARG A 86 10.87 -1.46 5.29
C ARG A 86 10.81 -1.36 3.77
N THR A 87 11.86 -0.82 3.17
CA THR A 87 11.96 -0.80 1.71
C THR A 87 12.04 -2.22 1.18
N PRO A 88 11.13 -2.63 0.27
CA PRO A 88 11.20 -3.95 -0.35
C PRO A 88 12.51 -4.15 -1.11
N ALA A 89 13.04 -5.38 -1.07
CA ALA A 89 14.19 -5.82 -1.86
C ALA A 89 13.96 -7.26 -2.31
N PHE A 90 14.37 -7.58 -3.55
CA PHE A 90 14.24 -8.94 -4.12
C PHE A 90 15.55 -9.70 -4.18
N VAL A 91 16.67 -8.99 -4.08
CA VAL A 91 18.01 -9.58 -4.17
C VAL A 91 18.70 -9.43 -2.84
N GLN A 92 19.11 -10.51 -2.23
CA GLN A 92 19.91 -10.50 -1.00
C GLN A 92 21.40 -10.33 -1.25
N GLY A 93 21.87 -10.84 -2.38
CA GLY A 93 23.27 -10.78 -2.74
C GLY A 93 23.53 -11.35 -4.12
N ILE A 94 24.74 -11.20 -4.58
CA ILE A 94 25.25 -11.74 -5.84
C ILE A 94 26.34 -12.73 -5.47
N VAL A 95 26.28 -13.92 -6.04
CA VAL A 95 27.31 -14.95 -5.89
C VAL A 95 28.06 -15.15 -7.21
N ASP A 96 29.33 -15.46 -7.13
CA ASP A 96 30.13 -15.85 -8.28
C ASP A 96 29.91 -17.35 -8.64
N ALA A 97 30.67 -17.82 -9.63
CA ALA A 97 30.58 -19.21 -10.10
C ALA A 97 30.93 -20.25 -9.04
N ASP A 98 31.70 -19.88 -8.02
CA ASP A 98 32.14 -20.74 -6.92
C ASP A 98 31.18 -20.68 -5.73
N GLY A 99 30.08 -19.89 -5.83
CA GLY A 99 29.10 -19.71 -4.76
C GLY A 99 29.54 -18.71 -3.70
N THR A 100 30.62 -17.98 -3.91
CA THR A 100 31.10 -16.94 -2.98
C THR A 100 30.26 -15.67 -3.14
N LEU A 101 29.81 -15.10 -2.01
CA LEU A 101 29.05 -13.85 -2.00
C LEU A 101 29.95 -12.69 -2.41
N THR A 102 29.77 -12.17 -3.62
CA THR A 102 30.58 -11.08 -4.20
C THR A 102 29.94 -9.70 -4.06
N GLY A 103 28.65 -9.65 -3.75
CA GLY A 103 27.95 -8.40 -3.53
C GLY A 103 26.79 -8.60 -2.58
N GLN A 104 26.68 -7.74 -1.57
CA GLN A 104 25.50 -7.65 -0.72
C GLN A 104 24.59 -6.56 -1.22
N THR A 105 23.28 -6.80 -1.19
CA THR A 105 22.33 -5.72 -1.35
C THR A 105 22.41 -4.80 -0.14
N ARG A 106 22.18 -3.51 -0.39
CA ARG A 106 22.04 -2.52 0.68
C ARG A 106 21.00 -3.04 1.69
N ALA A 107 21.30 -2.88 2.98
CA ALA A 107 20.30 -3.13 4.02
C ALA A 107 19.04 -2.31 3.72
N ALA A 108 17.88 -2.92 3.91
CA ALA A 108 16.61 -2.24 3.68
C ALA A 108 16.55 -0.96 4.52
N ASP A 109 16.30 0.18 3.87
CA ASP A 109 16.02 1.41 4.60
C ASP A 109 14.74 1.21 5.42
N THR A 110 14.80 1.61 6.68
CA THR A 110 13.65 1.52 7.59
C THR A 110 13.30 2.89 8.14
N ARG A 111 12.01 3.11 8.36
CA ARG A 111 11.52 4.33 9.01
C ARG A 111 10.24 4.05 9.80
N THR A 112 10.09 4.67 10.94
CA THR A 112 8.84 4.64 11.70
C THR A 112 7.84 5.56 11.01
N VAL A 113 6.70 5.02 10.63
CA VAL A 113 5.59 5.74 9.97
C VAL A 113 4.55 6.16 11.00
N PHE A 114 4.21 5.25 11.91
CA PHE A 114 3.33 5.48 13.05
C PHE A 114 3.74 4.56 14.21
N ASP A 115 3.23 4.83 15.40
CA ASP A 115 3.60 4.10 16.60
C ASP A 115 3.02 2.67 16.64
N ALA A 116 3.58 1.85 17.53
CA ALA A 116 3.16 0.45 17.68
C ALA A 116 1.73 0.32 18.25
N ALA A 117 1.22 1.32 18.97
CA ALA A 117 -0.16 1.31 19.47
C ALA A 117 -1.14 1.48 18.32
N THR A 118 -0.88 2.44 17.43
CA THR A 118 -1.65 2.64 16.18
C THR A 118 -1.60 1.39 15.30
N ALA A 119 -0.42 0.79 15.11
CA ALA A 119 -0.27 -0.45 14.34
C ALA A 119 -1.11 -1.60 14.93
N ARG A 120 -1.16 -1.71 16.25
CA ARG A 120 -1.96 -2.74 16.94
C ARG A 120 -3.45 -2.56 16.68
N VAL A 121 -3.94 -1.34 16.75
CA VAL A 121 -5.35 -1.02 16.47
C VAL A 121 -5.68 -1.35 15.00
N LEU A 122 -4.84 -0.93 14.06
CA LEU A 122 -5.03 -1.25 12.64
C LEU A 122 -5.03 -2.75 12.38
N ARG A 123 -4.10 -3.51 12.97
CA ARG A 123 -4.08 -4.98 12.85
C ARG A 123 -5.36 -5.62 13.39
N SER A 124 -5.86 -5.16 14.53
CA SER A 124 -7.13 -5.65 15.08
C SER A 124 -8.31 -5.39 14.14
N MET A 125 -8.40 -4.17 13.60
CA MET A 125 -9.45 -3.82 12.63
C MET A 125 -9.37 -4.68 11.36
N LEU A 126 -8.15 -4.90 10.83
CA LEU A 126 -7.93 -5.72 9.64
C LEU A 126 -8.19 -7.21 9.90
N ALA A 127 -7.92 -7.70 11.11
CA ALA A 127 -8.27 -9.05 11.51
C ALA A 127 -9.79 -9.26 11.54
N SER A 128 -10.56 -8.29 12.03
CA SER A 128 -12.03 -8.36 12.01
C SER A 128 -12.62 -8.41 10.60
N VAL A 129 -11.95 -7.79 9.60
CA VAL A 129 -12.36 -7.91 8.18
C VAL A 129 -12.31 -9.36 7.71
N VAL A 130 -11.33 -10.14 8.17
CA VAL A 130 -11.15 -11.54 7.79
C VAL A 130 -11.98 -12.47 8.67
N SER A 131 -12.03 -12.25 9.99
CA SER A 131 -12.75 -13.14 10.90
C SER A 131 -14.27 -12.98 10.87
N GLU A 132 -14.77 -11.77 10.59
CA GLU A 132 -16.20 -11.43 10.76
C GLU A 132 -16.75 -10.65 9.55
N GLY A 133 -15.89 -10.21 8.63
CA GLY A 133 -16.25 -9.29 7.55
C GLY A 133 -16.21 -9.91 6.16
N ILE A 134 -16.14 -9.01 5.18
CA ILE A 134 -16.17 -9.35 3.73
C ILE A 134 -14.90 -10.06 3.25
N GLY A 135 -13.87 -10.16 4.08
CA GLY A 135 -12.61 -10.86 3.79
C GLY A 135 -12.57 -12.31 4.29
N SER A 136 -13.69 -12.90 4.69
CA SER A 136 -13.77 -14.23 5.32
C SER A 136 -13.19 -15.36 4.46
N GLU A 137 -13.22 -15.24 3.14
CA GLU A 137 -12.59 -16.20 2.23
C GLU A 137 -11.05 -16.28 2.41
N ALA A 138 -10.45 -15.25 3.01
CA ALA A 138 -9.02 -15.23 3.32
C ALA A 138 -8.70 -15.82 4.72
N GLN A 139 -9.68 -16.37 5.42
CA GLN A 139 -9.47 -16.99 6.73
C GLN A 139 -8.55 -18.21 6.62
N PRO A 140 -7.38 -18.21 7.29
CA PRO A 140 -6.49 -19.36 7.25
C PRO A 140 -7.05 -20.52 8.10
N LYS A 141 -6.61 -21.73 7.81
CA LYS A 141 -6.97 -22.92 8.62
C LYS A 141 -6.39 -22.85 10.04
N THR A 142 -5.27 -22.18 10.20
CA THR A 142 -4.59 -21.98 11.50
C THR A 142 -4.03 -20.57 11.56
N GLY A 143 -3.89 -20.01 12.74
CA GLY A 143 -3.37 -18.65 12.94
C GLY A 143 -4.41 -17.56 12.72
N THR A 144 -3.94 -16.33 12.58
CA THR A 144 -4.78 -15.14 12.40
C THR A 144 -4.30 -14.35 11.20
N ALA A 145 -5.19 -14.10 10.27
CA ALA A 145 -4.93 -13.19 9.16
C ALA A 145 -5.68 -11.88 9.35
N GLY A 146 -5.15 -10.82 8.79
CA GLY A 146 -5.83 -9.55 8.67
C GLY A 146 -5.66 -8.99 7.27
N GLY A 147 -6.65 -8.30 6.75
CA GLY A 147 -6.56 -7.75 5.39
C GLY A 147 -7.70 -6.84 5.03
N LYS A 148 -7.61 -6.30 3.81
CA LYS A 148 -8.62 -5.43 3.23
C LYS A 148 -8.83 -5.76 1.76
N THR A 149 -10.08 -5.87 1.38
CA THR A 149 -10.50 -5.92 -0.02
C THR A 149 -10.50 -4.53 -0.63
N GLY A 150 -10.35 -4.46 -1.94
CA GLY A 150 -10.51 -3.23 -2.71
C GLY A 150 -11.10 -3.53 -4.07
N THR A 151 -11.89 -2.60 -4.58
CA THR A 151 -12.39 -2.62 -5.96
C THR A 151 -12.08 -1.26 -6.55
N ALA A 152 -11.12 -1.23 -7.46
CA ALA A 152 -10.66 0.01 -8.07
C ALA A 152 -11.19 0.12 -9.49
N GLN A 153 -11.78 1.27 -9.79
CA GLN A 153 -12.20 1.65 -11.14
C GLN A 153 -10.95 1.92 -11.99
N THR A 154 -10.98 1.47 -13.25
CA THR A 154 -9.84 1.63 -14.17
C THR A 154 -10.07 2.72 -15.20
N GLY A 155 -11.31 3.16 -15.40
CA GLY A 155 -11.70 4.04 -16.50
C GLY A 155 -11.62 3.35 -17.87
N GLN A 156 -11.37 2.04 -17.91
CA GLN A 156 -11.38 1.22 -19.12
C GLN A 156 -12.68 0.43 -19.18
N TYR A 157 -13.19 0.22 -20.39
CA TYR A 157 -14.46 -0.44 -20.62
C TYR A 157 -14.26 -1.61 -21.57
N ASP A 158 -15.03 -2.68 -21.40
CA ASP A 158 -15.07 -3.80 -22.29
C ASP A 158 -15.91 -3.51 -23.56
N GLU A 159 -16.05 -4.50 -24.43
CA GLU A 159 -16.82 -4.41 -25.67
C GLU A 159 -18.33 -4.20 -25.45
N ASN A 160 -18.84 -4.47 -24.25
CA ASN A 160 -20.23 -4.28 -23.86
C ASN A 160 -20.47 -2.93 -23.18
N GLY A 161 -19.39 -2.13 -22.96
CA GLY A 161 -19.45 -0.86 -22.26
C GLY A 161 -19.47 -1.00 -20.74
N GLU A 162 -19.11 -2.17 -20.19
CA GLU A 162 -18.96 -2.38 -18.75
C GLU A 162 -17.55 -1.99 -18.30
N GLU A 163 -17.45 -1.26 -17.19
CA GLU A 163 -16.17 -0.81 -16.68
C GLU A 163 -15.34 -1.98 -16.15
N LEU A 164 -14.10 -2.08 -16.62
CA LEU A 164 -13.13 -3.05 -16.10
C LEU A 164 -12.65 -2.61 -14.72
N LEU A 165 -12.74 -3.51 -13.75
CA LEU A 165 -12.39 -3.25 -12.37
C LEU A 165 -11.16 -4.04 -11.94
N ASN A 166 -10.28 -3.43 -11.13
CA ASN A 166 -9.22 -4.14 -10.45
C ASN A 166 -9.69 -4.58 -9.06
N TYR A 167 -9.73 -5.88 -8.84
CA TYR A 167 -10.07 -6.47 -7.56
C TYR A 167 -8.79 -6.74 -6.75
N TRP A 168 -8.77 -6.24 -5.53
CA TRP A 168 -7.63 -6.32 -4.62
C TRP A 168 -8.00 -7.07 -3.34
N PHE A 169 -7.06 -7.84 -2.86
CA PHE A 169 -6.96 -8.21 -1.46
C PHE A 169 -5.52 -8.01 -1.02
N SER A 170 -5.31 -7.27 0.06
CA SER A 170 -4.00 -7.10 0.68
C SER A 170 -4.10 -7.41 2.15
N GLY A 171 -3.17 -8.22 2.65
CA GLY A 171 -3.24 -8.71 4.02
C GLY A 171 -1.89 -9.16 4.57
N PHE A 172 -1.95 -9.64 5.80
CA PHE A 172 -0.86 -10.27 6.53
C PHE A 172 -1.38 -11.51 7.26
N TYR A 173 -0.43 -12.37 7.58
CA TYR A 173 -0.64 -13.58 8.35
C TYR A 173 0.38 -13.66 9.50
#